data_b655a3f8d15bf2c66d9057bac0ecc06d
#
_entry.id   b655a3f8d15bf2c66d9057bac0ecc06d
#
_cell.length_a   1.000
_cell.length_b   1.000
_cell.length_c   1.000
_cell.angle_alpha   90.00
_cell.angle_beta   90.00
_cell.angle_gamma   90.00
#
_symmetry.space_group_name_H-M   'P 1'
#
loop_
_entity.id
_entity.type
_entity.pdbx_description
1 polymer ?
#
loop_
_entity_poly.entity_id
_entity_poly.type
_entity_poly.pdbx_seq_one_letter_code
_entity_poly.pdbx_strand_id
1 'polypeptide(L)'
;MHTPLPDGTEHFIRPGALRTAALYHIGRCETPACRTIAAPRTELRLMTYNVHGCSGMDGRVSPRRVARVIRGEMPDIVALQEVDLGRRRSRAEDQGAIIARELGMQVVFCPTITRNEEHYGHALLSRWPIEVVNRMRLPHDPTSWWQEPRSALWARIDVNGRIVNVITTHLGLGPRERVLQVRA
;
A
#
# COMPACT_ATOMS: atom_id res chain seq x y z
N MET A 1 29.28 -10.13 -17.92
CA MET A 1 30.00 -9.14 -17.09
C MET A 1 28.94 -8.37 -16.32
N HIS A 2 28.75 -8.70 -15.05
CA HIS A 2 27.83 -8.01 -14.16
C HIS A 2 28.61 -6.98 -13.35
N THR A 3 28.23 -5.72 -13.50
CA THR A 3 28.73 -4.63 -12.64
C THR A 3 27.90 -4.63 -11.35
N PRO A 4 28.49 -4.66 -10.15
CA PRO A 4 27.74 -4.57 -8.90
C PRO A 4 27.27 -3.14 -8.67
N LEU A 5 26.02 -3.02 -8.21
CA LEU A 5 25.42 -1.76 -7.72
C LEU A 5 26.00 -1.43 -6.32
N PRO A 6 26.19 -0.16 -5.98
CA PRO A 6 26.76 0.23 -4.69
C PRO A 6 25.74 0.07 -3.55
N ASP A 7 26.27 -0.27 -2.39
CA ASP A 7 25.66 -0.52 -1.09
C ASP A 7 24.38 0.26 -0.79
N GLY A 8 23.26 -0.42 -0.91
CA GLY A 8 22.00 -0.07 -0.30
C GLY A 8 21.66 -1.11 0.74
N THR A 9 21.78 -0.78 1.99
CA THR A 9 21.34 -1.62 3.12
C THR A 9 19.86 -1.97 2.98
N GLU A 10 19.58 -3.18 2.52
CA GLU A 10 18.25 -3.76 2.55
C GLU A 10 17.84 -4.04 4.00
N HIS A 11 16.96 -3.25 4.53
CA HIS A 11 16.30 -3.57 5.81
C HIS A 11 15.20 -4.60 5.58
N PHE A 12 15.54 -5.88 5.76
CA PHE A 12 14.57 -6.96 5.87
C PHE A 12 13.77 -6.81 7.16
N ILE A 13 12.45 -6.70 7.02
CA ILE A 13 11.53 -6.68 8.16
C ILE A 13 11.40 -8.10 8.73
N ARG A 14 11.79 -8.31 9.99
CA ARG A 14 11.56 -9.57 10.69
C ARG A 14 10.04 -9.76 10.94
N PRO A 15 9.48 -10.96 10.71
CA PRO A 15 8.09 -11.25 11.02
C PRO A 15 7.91 -11.36 12.54
N GLY A 16 7.27 -10.39 13.14
CA GLY A 16 6.91 -10.40 14.55
C GLY A 16 6.01 -9.22 14.89
N ALA A 17 4.77 -9.54 15.29
CA ALA A 17 3.69 -8.66 15.70
C ALA A 17 3.01 -7.86 14.56
N LEU A 18 1.84 -8.36 14.15
CA LEU A 18 0.88 -7.66 13.30
C LEU A 18 0.37 -6.39 14.01
N ARG A 19 1.08 -5.27 13.81
CA ARG A 19 0.46 -3.97 14.03
C ARG A 19 -0.39 -3.66 12.82
N THR A 20 -1.62 -3.24 13.05
CA THR A 20 -2.62 -2.91 12.02
C THR A 20 -2.19 -1.72 11.16
N ALA A 21 -1.23 -0.94 11.59
CA ALA A 21 -0.59 0.14 10.84
C ALA A 21 0.89 0.26 11.20
N ALA A 22 1.73 0.51 10.21
CA ALA A 22 3.14 0.82 10.41
C ALA A 22 3.51 2.07 9.62
N LEU A 23 4.21 2.99 10.26
CA LEU A 23 4.74 4.21 9.67
C LEU A 23 6.26 4.05 9.51
N TYR A 24 6.75 4.25 8.30
CA TYR A 24 8.16 4.15 7.98
C TYR A 24 8.72 5.53 7.62
N HIS A 25 9.82 5.91 8.25
CA HIS A 25 10.60 7.08 7.88
C HIS A 25 11.80 6.64 7.04
N ILE A 26 11.86 7.10 5.80
CA ILE A 26 13.01 6.88 4.92
C ILE A 26 13.92 8.11 4.99
N GLY A 27 15.02 7.94 5.66
CA GLY A 27 16.22 8.75 5.83
C GLY A 27 16.28 10.23 5.40
N ARG A 28 17.09 11.00 6.10
CA ARG A 28 17.42 12.38 5.75
C ARG A 28 18.36 12.43 4.54
N CYS A 29 18.00 13.22 3.53
CA CYS A 29 18.93 13.59 2.47
C CYS A 29 19.61 14.91 2.85
N GLU A 30 20.86 14.89 3.25
CA GLU A 30 21.66 16.08 3.54
C GLU A 30 22.44 16.50 2.30
N THR A 31 22.06 17.60 1.66
CA THR A 31 22.91 18.33 0.71
C THR A 31 22.84 19.83 1.00
N PRO A 32 24.00 20.53 1.02
CA PRO A 32 24.05 21.95 1.38
C PRO A 32 23.68 22.88 0.21
N ALA A 33 23.00 23.96 0.55
CA ALA A 33 22.75 25.19 -0.18
C ALA A 33 21.63 25.23 -1.23
N CYS A 34 20.44 25.75 -0.82
CA CYS A 34 19.71 26.73 -1.62
C CYS A 34 18.75 27.56 -0.74
N ARG A 35 18.62 28.85 -1.09
CA ARG A 35 17.88 29.89 -0.37
C ARG A 35 16.36 29.68 -0.45
N THR A 36 15.71 29.82 0.68
CA THR A 36 14.37 30.32 0.99
C THR A 36 13.27 30.13 -0.07
N ILE A 37 12.88 28.91 -0.24
CA ILE A 37 11.56 28.41 -0.58
C ILE A 37 11.31 27.38 0.50
N ALA A 38 10.08 27.25 1.02
CA ALA A 38 9.78 26.32 2.11
C ALA A 38 10.57 25.03 1.89
N ALA A 39 11.48 24.69 2.84
CA ALA A 39 12.47 23.64 2.63
C ALA A 39 11.78 22.40 2.09
N PRO A 40 12.26 21.81 0.96
CA PRO A 40 11.67 20.58 0.45
C PRO A 40 11.72 19.58 1.60
N ARG A 41 10.58 18.95 1.90
CA ARG A 41 10.54 17.90 2.91
C ARG A 41 11.62 16.89 2.56
N THR A 42 12.61 16.75 3.41
CA THR A 42 13.71 15.79 3.24
C THR A 42 13.31 14.38 3.61
N GLU A 43 12.10 14.20 4.13
CA GLU A 43 11.55 12.93 4.60
C GLU A 43 10.31 12.56 3.79
N LEU A 44 10.26 11.31 3.33
CA LEU A 44 9.11 10.67 2.72
C LEU A 44 8.44 9.76 3.75
N ARG A 45 7.17 10.02 4.06
CA ARG A 45 6.40 9.21 5.01
C ARG A 45 5.59 8.17 4.27
N LEU A 46 5.89 6.89 4.51
CA LEU A 46 5.16 5.75 3.99
C LEU A 46 4.33 5.14 5.10
N MET A 47 3.07 4.79 4.77
CA MET A 47 2.17 4.09 5.68
C MET A 47 1.66 2.83 5.02
N THR A 48 1.60 1.72 5.76
CA THR A 48 0.83 0.53 5.38
C THR A 48 -0.26 0.29 6.42
N TYR A 49 -1.50 0.02 5.95
CA TYR A 49 -2.64 -0.11 6.84
C TYR A 49 -3.65 -1.13 6.29
N ASN A 50 -3.84 -2.24 7.01
CA ASN A 50 -4.95 -3.14 6.76
C ASN A 50 -6.22 -2.52 7.35
N VAL A 51 -7.19 -2.19 6.48
CA VAL A 51 -8.39 -1.45 6.86
C VAL A 51 -9.61 -2.34 7.14
N HIS A 52 -9.48 -3.66 6.92
CA HIS A 52 -10.54 -4.64 7.20
C HIS A 52 -11.91 -4.25 6.62
N GLY A 53 -11.95 -3.91 5.31
CA GLY A 53 -13.17 -3.41 4.67
C GLY A 53 -13.71 -2.12 5.29
N CYS A 54 -12.86 -1.32 5.92
CA CYS A 54 -13.21 -0.11 6.68
C CYS A 54 -14.18 -0.36 7.85
N SER A 55 -14.28 -1.60 8.35
CA SER A 55 -15.10 -1.99 9.48
C SER A 55 -14.38 -1.72 10.79
N GLY A 56 -15.01 -1.01 11.70
CA GLY A 56 -14.49 -0.79 13.04
C GLY A 56 -14.90 -1.89 14.03
N MET A 57 -14.35 -1.84 15.24
CA MET A 57 -14.72 -2.74 16.34
C MET A 57 -16.19 -2.60 16.77
N ASP A 58 -16.84 -1.50 16.37
CA ASP A 58 -18.28 -1.25 16.55
C ASP A 58 -19.13 -1.85 15.44
N GLY A 59 -18.55 -2.61 14.51
CA GLY A 59 -19.21 -3.20 13.35
C GLY A 59 -19.63 -2.20 12.26
N ARG A 60 -19.31 -0.90 12.43
CA ARG A 60 -19.69 0.11 11.45
C ARG A 60 -18.64 0.28 10.38
N VAL A 61 -19.04 0.19 9.11
CA VAL A 61 -18.19 0.47 7.95
C VAL A 61 -18.11 1.97 7.73
N SER A 62 -16.88 2.53 7.72
CA SER A 62 -16.67 3.97 7.51
C SER A 62 -15.29 4.28 6.90
N PRO A 63 -15.18 4.42 5.57
CA PRO A 63 -13.96 4.86 4.90
C PRO A 63 -13.47 6.24 5.39
N ARG A 64 -14.40 7.15 5.71
CA ARG A 64 -14.07 8.48 6.24
C ARG A 64 -13.39 8.42 7.62
N ARG A 65 -13.76 7.42 8.45
CA ARG A 65 -13.08 7.20 9.73
C ARG A 65 -11.64 6.74 9.52
N VAL A 66 -11.42 5.84 8.58
CA VAL A 66 -10.08 5.39 8.16
C VAL A 66 -9.26 6.59 7.65
N ALA A 67 -9.82 7.43 6.78
CA ALA A 67 -9.16 8.62 6.29
C ALA A 67 -8.74 9.58 7.42
N ARG A 68 -9.55 9.74 8.47
CA ARG A 68 -9.16 10.57 9.65
C ARG A 68 -7.96 10.02 10.40
N VAL A 69 -7.88 8.69 10.56
CA VAL A 69 -6.72 8.04 11.18
C VAL A 69 -5.47 8.29 10.33
N ILE A 70 -5.55 8.05 9.02
CA ILE A 70 -4.44 8.27 8.09
C ILE A 70 -3.99 9.73 8.10
N ARG A 71 -4.93 10.68 8.11
CA ARG A 71 -4.63 12.12 8.15
C ARG A 71 -3.83 12.51 9.40
N GLY A 72 -4.10 11.90 10.55
CA GLY A 72 -3.36 12.14 11.79
C GLY A 72 -1.87 11.82 11.68
N GLU A 73 -1.52 10.83 10.88
CA GLU A 73 -0.13 10.39 10.65
C GLU A 73 0.58 11.17 9.52
N MET A 74 -0.19 11.95 8.72
CA MET A 74 0.29 12.78 7.61
C MET A 74 1.22 12.04 6.63
N PRO A 75 0.90 10.83 6.16
CA PRO A 75 1.73 10.11 5.21
C PRO A 75 1.72 10.77 3.84
N ASP A 76 2.75 10.50 3.05
CA ASP A 76 2.88 10.94 1.68
C ASP A 76 2.43 9.84 0.70
N ILE A 77 2.65 8.58 1.05
CA ILE A 77 2.20 7.40 0.31
C ILE A 77 1.58 6.42 1.30
N VAL A 78 0.46 5.80 0.92
CA VAL A 78 -0.27 4.84 1.76
C VAL A 78 -0.59 3.57 0.98
N ALA A 79 -0.18 2.43 1.51
CA ALA A 79 -0.59 1.12 1.04
C ALA A 79 -1.70 0.58 1.94
N LEU A 80 -2.91 0.41 1.37
CA LEU A 80 -4.08 -0.11 2.07
C LEU A 80 -4.32 -1.56 1.68
N GLN A 81 -4.57 -2.43 2.64
CA GLN A 81 -5.00 -3.79 2.42
C GLN A 81 -6.45 -3.96 2.85
N GLU A 82 -7.12 -4.95 2.29
CA GLU A 82 -8.53 -5.30 2.57
C GLU A 82 -9.52 -4.18 2.26
N VAL A 83 -9.40 -3.62 1.07
CA VAL A 83 -10.26 -2.56 0.55
C VAL A 83 -11.38 -3.17 -0.30
N ASP A 84 -12.62 -2.78 -0.04
CA ASP A 84 -13.79 -3.11 -0.86
C ASP A 84 -14.03 -2.06 -1.95
N LEU A 85 -14.42 -2.52 -3.14
CA LEU A 85 -14.93 -1.70 -4.22
C LEU A 85 -16.22 -2.34 -4.75
N GLY A 86 -17.34 -1.61 -4.67
CA GLY A 86 -18.64 -2.07 -5.17
C GLY A 86 -19.29 -3.19 -4.36
N ARG A 87 -18.74 -3.61 -3.21
CA ARG A 87 -19.28 -4.74 -2.45
C ARG A 87 -20.55 -4.34 -1.67
N ARG A 88 -21.56 -5.20 -1.71
CA ARG A 88 -22.83 -4.96 -0.99
C ARG A 88 -22.64 -4.76 0.50
N ARG A 89 -21.72 -5.52 1.13
CA ARG A 89 -21.41 -5.40 2.57
C ARG A 89 -20.86 -4.02 2.95
N SER A 90 -20.31 -3.29 2.01
CA SER A 90 -19.77 -1.93 2.16
C SER A 90 -20.61 -0.88 1.37
N ARG A 91 -21.91 -1.13 1.19
CA ARG A 91 -22.88 -0.25 0.53
C ARG A 91 -22.57 0.04 -0.93
N ALA A 92 -21.88 -0.87 -1.61
CA ALA A 92 -21.41 -0.71 -2.98
C ALA A 92 -20.52 0.53 -3.18
N GLU A 93 -19.88 1.03 -2.11
CA GLU A 93 -18.97 2.17 -2.16
C GLU A 93 -17.59 1.76 -2.71
N ASP A 94 -16.91 2.71 -3.34
CA ASP A 94 -15.47 2.63 -3.60
C ASP A 94 -14.73 3.20 -2.38
N GLN A 95 -14.31 2.32 -1.48
CA GLN A 95 -13.65 2.72 -0.23
C GLN A 95 -12.32 3.42 -0.49
N GLY A 96 -11.55 2.96 -1.49
CA GLY A 96 -10.26 3.55 -1.87
C GLY A 96 -10.43 4.98 -2.37
N ALA A 97 -11.38 5.21 -3.28
CA ALA A 97 -11.67 6.54 -3.82
C ALA A 97 -12.20 7.50 -2.73
N ILE A 98 -13.05 7.02 -1.81
CA ILE A 98 -13.52 7.84 -0.69
C ILE A 98 -12.37 8.28 0.20
N ILE A 99 -11.48 7.36 0.59
CA ILE A 99 -10.31 7.67 1.43
C ILE A 99 -9.39 8.65 0.70
N ALA A 100 -9.08 8.40 -0.57
CA ALA A 100 -8.22 9.25 -1.38
C ALA A 100 -8.77 10.67 -1.49
N ARG A 101 -10.05 10.84 -1.77
CA ARG A 101 -10.73 12.14 -1.84
C ARG A 101 -10.67 12.88 -0.51
N GLU A 102 -10.91 12.21 0.61
CA GLU A 102 -10.83 12.81 1.93
C GLU A 102 -9.40 13.27 2.28
N LEU A 103 -8.38 12.63 1.73
CA LEU A 103 -6.97 12.96 1.96
C LEU A 103 -6.37 13.90 0.92
N GLY A 104 -7.07 14.15 -0.20
CA GLY A 104 -6.54 14.90 -1.34
C GLY A 104 -5.40 14.15 -2.05
N MET A 105 -5.49 12.81 -2.12
CA MET A 105 -4.49 11.93 -2.74
C MET A 105 -5.01 11.29 -4.03
N GLN A 106 -4.09 10.88 -4.89
CA GLN A 106 -4.34 9.95 -5.99
C GLN A 106 -4.53 8.53 -5.44
N VAL A 107 -5.27 7.68 -6.16
CA VAL A 107 -5.48 6.29 -5.78
C VAL A 107 -5.40 5.35 -6.96
N VAL A 108 -4.78 4.20 -6.75
CA VAL A 108 -4.81 3.05 -7.66
C VAL A 108 -5.29 1.84 -6.88
N PHE A 109 -6.37 1.22 -7.33
CA PHE A 109 -6.90 -0.02 -6.77
C PHE A 109 -6.33 -1.22 -7.52
N CYS A 110 -5.95 -2.27 -6.78
CA CYS A 110 -5.50 -3.55 -7.32
C CYS A 110 -6.43 -4.66 -6.82
N PRO A 111 -7.32 -5.19 -7.69
CA PRO A 111 -8.23 -6.24 -7.31
C PRO A 111 -7.48 -7.56 -7.06
N THR A 112 -7.85 -8.24 -6.00
CA THR A 112 -7.40 -9.59 -5.66
C THR A 112 -8.50 -10.60 -5.95
N ILE A 113 -9.74 -10.25 -5.57
CA ILE A 113 -10.96 -11.02 -5.83
C ILE A 113 -11.92 -10.15 -6.61
N THR A 114 -12.48 -10.72 -7.69
CA THR A 114 -13.53 -10.09 -8.48
C THR A 114 -14.70 -11.07 -8.60
N ARG A 115 -15.90 -10.62 -8.26
CA ARG A 115 -17.16 -11.34 -8.44
C ARG A 115 -18.20 -10.37 -8.99
N ASN A 116 -18.48 -10.47 -10.29
CA ASN A 116 -19.30 -9.49 -11.01
C ASN A 116 -18.77 -8.05 -10.79
N GLU A 117 -19.59 -7.13 -10.33
CA GLU A 117 -19.24 -5.74 -10.02
C GLU A 117 -18.58 -5.57 -8.63
N GLU A 118 -18.42 -6.65 -7.88
CA GLU A 118 -17.84 -6.62 -6.55
C GLU A 118 -16.37 -6.98 -6.58
N HIS A 119 -15.53 -6.11 -6.04
CA HIS A 119 -14.08 -6.31 -5.96
C HIS A 119 -13.59 -6.18 -4.52
N TYR A 120 -12.54 -6.92 -4.22
CA TYR A 120 -11.81 -6.86 -2.97
C TYR A 120 -10.32 -6.94 -3.26
N GLY A 121 -9.52 -6.13 -2.59
CA GLY A 121 -8.11 -6.09 -2.88
C GLY A 121 -7.35 -5.12 -1.99
N HIS A 122 -6.34 -4.50 -2.58
CA HIS A 122 -5.54 -3.48 -1.94
C HIS A 122 -5.46 -2.23 -2.79
N ALA A 123 -5.10 -1.09 -2.18
CA ALA A 123 -4.98 0.18 -2.87
C ALA A 123 -3.69 0.89 -2.49
N LEU A 124 -3.13 1.62 -3.43
CA LEU A 124 -2.00 2.52 -3.23
C LEU A 124 -2.50 3.96 -3.38
N LEU A 125 -2.25 4.77 -2.36
CA LEU A 125 -2.54 6.20 -2.38
C LEU A 125 -1.24 6.99 -2.36
N SER A 126 -1.23 8.14 -3.05
CA SER A 126 -0.06 9.02 -3.12
C SER A 126 -0.48 10.48 -3.25
N ARG A 127 0.31 11.41 -2.71
CA ARG A 127 0.19 12.85 -2.96
C ARG A 127 0.58 13.21 -4.39
N TRP A 128 1.37 12.37 -5.06
CA TRP A 128 1.83 12.54 -6.44
C TRP A 128 1.14 11.55 -7.38
N PRO A 129 1.17 11.80 -8.70
CA PRO A 129 0.66 10.86 -9.68
C PRO A 129 1.30 9.48 -9.55
N ILE A 130 0.48 8.45 -9.73
CA ILE A 130 0.91 7.05 -9.63
C ILE A 130 0.96 6.46 -11.04
N GLU A 131 2.15 6.07 -11.48
CA GLU A 131 2.35 5.29 -12.71
C GLU A 131 2.33 3.80 -12.36
N VAL A 132 1.35 3.07 -12.85
CA VAL A 132 1.29 1.61 -12.66
C VAL A 132 2.24 0.94 -13.63
N VAL A 133 3.23 0.23 -13.10
CA VAL A 133 4.18 -0.55 -13.88
C VAL A 133 3.63 -1.95 -14.15
N ASN A 134 3.15 -2.62 -13.09
CA ASN A 134 2.61 -3.98 -13.21
C ASN A 134 1.59 -4.29 -12.12
N ARG A 135 0.65 -5.17 -12.46
CA ARG A 135 -0.23 -5.87 -11.51
C ARG A 135 -0.09 -7.37 -11.78
N MET A 136 0.25 -8.12 -10.75
CA MET A 136 0.47 -9.56 -10.89
C MET A 136 -0.33 -10.33 -9.86
N ARG A 137 -0.84 -11.50 -10.26
CA ARG A 137 -1.33 -12.49 -9.31
C ARG A 137 -0.14 -13.18 -8.66
N LEU A 138 -0.21 -13.35 -7.35
CA LEU A 138 0.80 -14.09 -6.62
C LEU A 138 0.44 -15.58 -6.58
N PRO A 139 1.45 -16.47 -6.53
CA PRO A 139 1.20 -17.90 -6.43
C PRO A 139 0.52 -18.25 -5.11
N HIS A 140 -0.24 -19.33 -5.12
CA HIS A 140 -0.82 -19.95 -3.94
C HIS A 140 -0.16 -21.30 -3.68
N ASP A 141 -0.27 -21.79 -2.45
CA ASP A 141 0.18 -23.15 -2.10
C ASP A 141 -0.79 -24.16 -2.71
N PRO A 142 -0.37 -25.01 -3.67
CA PRO A 142 -1.26 -25.96 -4.33
C PRO A 142 -1.82 -27.04 -3.40
N THR A 143 -1.25 -27.17 -2.21
CA THR A 143 -1.73 -28.13 -1.20
C THR A 143 -2.88 -27.58 -0.34
N SER A 144 -3.25 -26.32 -0.53
CA SER A 144 -4.25 -25.64 0.28
C SER A 144 -5.39 -25.09 -0.58
N TRP A 145 -6.58 -25.70 -0.50
CA TRP A 145 -7.77 -25.38 -1.32
C TRP A 145 -8.57 -24.17 -0.82
N TRP A 146 -8.28 -23.67 0.38
CA TRP A 146 -9.05 -22.60 1.07
C TRP A 146 -8.38 -21.23 1.05
N GLN A 147 -7.23 -21.14 0.40
CA GLN A 147 -6.47 -19.89 0.38
C GLN A 147 -7.15 -18.81 -0.49
N GLU A 148 -7.17 -17.62 0.06
CA GLU A 148 -7.64 -16.45 -0.66
C GLU A 148 -6.60 -16.02 -1.70
N PRO A 149 -6.99 -15.74 -2.96
CA PRO A 149 -6.07 -15.22 -3.97
C PRO A 149 -5.33 -13.99 -3.48
N ARG A 150 -4.07 -13.83 -3.90
CA ARG A 150 -3.24 -12.68 -3.59
C ARG A 150 -2.72 -12.02 -4.86
N SER A 151 -2.46 -10.73 -4.77
CA SER A 151 -1.91 -9.93 -5.86
C SER A 151 -0.88 -8.94 -5.36
N ALA A 152 0.01 -8.51 -6.25
CA ALA A 152 0.95 -7.42 -6.01
C ALA A 152 0.74 -6.31 -7.05
N LEU A 153 0.97 -5.09 -6.63
CA LEU A 153 0.99 -3.89 -7.46
C LEU A 153 2.38 -3.28 -7.39
N TRP A 154 3.02 -3.14 -8.56
CA TRP A 154 4.22 -2.34 -8.70
C TRP A 154 3.87 -1.00 -9.36
N ALA A 155 4.26 0.08 -8.72
CA ALA A 155 4.05 1.42 -9.20
C ALA A 155 5.31 2.27 -9.09
N ARG A 156 5.41 3.30 -9.93
CA ARG A 156 6.39 4.37 -9.85
C ARG A 156 5.70 5.66 -9.47
N ILE A 157 6.35 6.43 -8.60
CA ILE A 157 5.85 7.72 -8.13
C ILE A 157 7.00 8.71 -8.26
N ASP A 158 6.78 9.78 -9.02
CA ASP A 158 7.74 10.89 -9.09
C ASP A 158 7.53 11.81 -7.89
N VAL A 159 8.46 11.74 -6.94
CA VAL A 159 8.47 12.58 -5.75
C VAL A 159 9.43 13.74 -5.98
N ASN A 160 8.93 14.83 -6.56
CA ASN A 160 9.71 16.04 -6.80
C ASN A 160 10.98 15.79 -7.65
N GLY A 161 10.84 15.04 -8.75
CA GLY A 161 11.93 14.69 -9.67
C GLY A 161 12.75 13.46 -9.27
N ARG A 162 12.33 12.75 -8.21
CA ARG A 162 12.93 11.47 -7.80
C ARG A 162 11.93 10.35 -7.94
N ILE A 163 12.28 9.33 -8.72
CA ILE A 163 11.42 8.17 -8.92
C ILE A 163 11.52 7.23 -7.72
N VAL A 164 10.39 6.99 -7.07
CA VAL A 164 10.23 6.01 -6.01
C VAL A 164 9.48 4.81 -6.56
N ASN A 165 10.09 3.63 -6.51
CA ASN A 165 9.41 2.38 -6.83
C ASN A 165 8.71 1.86 -5.58
N VAL A 166 7.42 1.56 -5.71
CA VAL A 166 6.58 1.04 -4.63
C VAL A 166 5.99 -0.30 -5.07
N ILE A 167 6.25 -1.34 -4.28
CA ILE A 167 5.57 -2.62 -4.41
C ILE A 167 4.68 -2.79 -3.19
N THR A 168 3.39 -3.01 -3.42
CA THR A 168 2.42 -3.27 -2.36
C THR A 168 1.70 -4.58 -2.62
N THR A 169 1.46 -5.31 -1.54
CA THR A 169 0.76 -6.59 -1.55
C THR A 169 0.08 -6.85 -0.20
N HIS A 170 -0.79 -7.85 -0.17
CA HIS A 170 -1.30 -8.48 1.04
C HIS A 170 -0.98 -9.97 0.95
N LEU A 171 0.07 -10.41 1.64
CA LEU A 171 0.54 -11.80 1.60
C LEU A 171 -0.45 -12.75 2.27
N GLY A 172 -0.39 -14.01 1.87
CA GLY A 172 -1.18 -15.09 2.44
C GLY A 172 -0.85 -15.38 3.92
N LEU A 173 -1.74 -16.12 4.59
CA LEU A 173 -1.59 -16.46 6.01
C LEU A 173 -0.61 -17.62 6.23
N GLY A 174 -0.52 -18.54 5.25
CA GLY A 174 0.31 -19.73 5.35
C GLY A 174 1.82 -19.42 5.19
N PRO A 175 2.71 -19.97 6.02
CA PRO A 175 4.14 -19.71 5.91
C PRO A 175 4.73 -20.19 4.56
N ARG A 176 4.30 -21.35 4.05
CA ARG A 176 4.72 -21.86 2.73
C ARG A 176 4.23 -20.96 1.60
N GLU A 177 2.98 -20.50 1.68
CA GLU A 177 2.40 -19.56 0.72
C GLU A 177 3.20 -18.26 0.67
N ARG A 178 3.52 -17.67 1.82
CA ARG A 178 4.33 -16.45 1.87
C ARG A 178 5.71 -16.62 1.24
N VAL A 179 6.36 -17.76 1.45
CA VAL A 179 7.65 -18.06 0.79
C VAL A 179 7.53 -18.09 -0.73
N LEU A 180 6.46 -18.72 -1.26
CA LEU A 180 6.21 -18.75 -2.69
C LEU A 180 5.92 -17.34 -3.23
N GLN A 181 5.13 -16.55 -2.52
CA GLN A 181 4.73 -15.21 -2.92
C GLN A 181 5.87 -14.19 -2.90
N VAL A 182 6.82 -14.32 -1.98
CA VAL A 182 8.00 -13.44 -1.91
C VAL A 182 9.04 -13.78 -2.98
N ARG A 183 9.04 -15.01 -3.50
CA ARG A 183 9.96 -15.44 -4.56
C ARG A 183 9.46 -15.16 -5.98
N ALA A 184 8.19 -14.78 -6.13
CA ALA A 184 7.57 -14.49 -7.41
C ALA A 184 7.88 -13.07 -7.89
#